data_f99ca5df39ed568510c19e1e2c86c941
#
_entry.id   f99ca5df39ed568510c19e1e2c86c941
#
_cell.length_a   1.000
_cell.length_b   1.000
_cell.length_c   1.000
_cell.angle_alpha   90.00
_cell.angle_beta   90.00
_cell.angle_gamma   90.00
#
_symmetry.space_group_name_H-M   'P 1'
#
loop_
_entity.id
_entity.type
_entity.pdbx_description
1 polymer ?
#
loop_
_entity_poly.entity_id
_entity_poly.type
_entity_poly.pdbx_seq_one_letter_code
_entity_poly.pdbx_strand_id
1 'polypeptide(L)'
;MQMEIELLKKEYTPENVIEHCKAVCKKAMKIAANLEDADEDLIRKGALLHDIGRSRTHGNTHAIEGVEIAKNDGYSEDVLNIIES
;
A
#
# COMPACT_ATOMS: atom_id res chain seq x y z
N MET A 1 -4.49 -3.05 -9.17
CA MET A 1 -5.35 -2.48 -8.10
C MET A 1 -6.19 -3.53 -7.41
N GLN A 2 -6.81 -4.41 -8.16
CA GLN A 2 -7.70 -5.43 -7.61
C GLN A 2 -7.01 -6.36 -6.60
N MET A 3 -5.80 -6.81 -6.92
CA MET A 3 -5.04 -7.72 -6.05
C MET A 3 -4.70 -7.09 -4.70
N GLU A 4 -4.29 -5.82 -4.70
CA GLU A 4 -3.93 -5.11 -3.47
C GLU A 4 -5.15 -4.84 -2.62
N ILE A 5 -6.29 -4.52 -3.23
CA ILE A 5 -7.54 -4.33 -2.50
C ILE A 5 -8.01 -5.65 -1.89
N GLU A 6 -7.85 -6.76 -2.61
CA GLU A 6 -8.18 -8.08 -2.09
C GLU A 6 -7.30 -8.45 -0.91
N LEU A 7 -6.00 -8.12 -0.97
CA LEU A 7 -5.10 -8.34 0.15
C LEU A 7 -5.51 -7.52 1.37
N LEU A 8 -5.89 -6.25 1.17
CA LEU A 8 -6.36 -5.39 2.24
C LEU A 8 -7.60 -5.99 2.92
N LYS A 9 -8.53 -6.50 2.14
CA LYS A 9 -9.75 -7.14 2.65
C LYS A 9 -9.42 -8.45 3.38
N LYS A 10 -8.55 -9.26 2.80
CA LYS A 10 -8.11 -10.53 3.38
C LYS A 10 -7.50 -10.35 4.77
N GLU A 11 -6.76 -9.26 4.97
CA GLU A 11 -6.13 -8.94 6.24
C GLU A 11 -7.07 -8.18 7.19
N TYR A 12 -8.36 -8.12 6.88
CA TYR A 12 -9.38 -7.45 7.71
C TYR A 12 -9.11 -5.97 7.93
N THR A 13 -8.53 -5.30 6.93
CA THR A 13 -8.29 -3.86 7.00
C THR A 13 -9.63 -3.11 7.09
N PRO A 14 -9.77 -2.15 8.02
CA PRO A 14 -11.01 -1.38 8.11
C PRO A 14 -11.37 -0.66 6.81
N GLU A 15 -12.67 -0.58 6.50
CA GLU A 15 -13.15 0.01 5.25
C GLU A 15 -12.69 1.46 5.07
N ASN A 16 -12.67 2.25 6.13
CA ASN A 16 -12.21 3.64 6.05
C ASN A 16 -10.72 3.73 5.69
N VAL A 17 -9.91 2.75 6.12
CA VAL A 17 -8.48 2.70 5.77
C VAL A 17 -8.34 2.30 4.30
N ILE A 18 -9.13 1.34 3.83
CA ILE A 18 -9.13 0.94 2.41
C ILE A 18 -9.49 2.13 1.52
N GLU A 19 -10.52 2.89 1.88
CA GLU A 19 -10.92 4.07 1.13
C GLU A 19 -9.84 5.16 1.14
N HIS A 20 -9.14 5.32 2.28
CA HIS A 20 -8.00 6.22 2.36
C HIS A 20 -6.88 5.78 1.41
N CYS A 21 -6.55 4.49 1.39
CA CYS A 21 -5.52 3.94 0.51
C CYS A 21 -5.86 4.16 -0.97
N LYS A 22 -7.13 3.96 -1.33
CA LYS A 22 -7.60 4.23 -2.69
C LYS A 22 -7.44 5.70 -3.08
N ALA A 23 -7.78 6.62 -2.17
CA ALA A 23 -7.67 8.05 -2.41
C ALA A 23 -6.21 8.48 -2.58
N VAL A 24 -5.32 7.97 -1.74
CA VAL A 24 -3.88 8.23 -1.82
C VAL A 24 -3.32 7.68 -3.14
N CYS A 25 -3.72 6.48 -3.52
CA CYS A 25 -3.31 5.87 -4.78
C CYS A 25 -3.72 6.73 -5.98
N LYS A 26 -4.98 7.17 -6.01
CA LYS A 26 -5.49 8.00 -7.09
C LYS A 26 -4.71 9.30 -7.23
N LYS A 27 -4.38 9.94 -6.10
CA LYS A 27 -3.60 11.17 -6.10
C LYS A 27 -2.16 10.92 -6.55
N ALA A 28 -1.54 9.84 -6.07
CA ALA A 28 -0.19 9.46 -6.45
C ALA A 28 -0.09 9.17 -7.95
N MET A 29 -1.09 8.48 -8.51
CA MET A 29 -1.13 8.18 -9.95
C MET A 29 -1.28 9.43 -10.79
N LYS A 30 -2.01 10.43 -10.33
CA LYS A 30 -2.12 11.72 -11.01
C LYS A 30 -0.77 12.42 -11.08
N ILE A 31 -0.01 12.40 -9.99
CA ILE A 31 1.32 13.00 -9.94
C ILE A 31 2.27 12.22 -10.87
N ALA A 32 2.22 10.90 -10.80
CA ALA A 32 3.09 10.01 -11.60
C ALA A 32 2.87 10.20 -13.10
N ALA A 33 1.63 10.47 -13.52
CA ALA A 33 1.31 10.68 -14.94
C ALA A 33 2.04 11.88 -15.55
N ASN A 34 2.53 12.80 -14.72
CA ASN A 34 3.29 13.98 -15.17
C ASN A 34 4.80 13.79 -15.08
N LEU A 35 5.27 12.60 -14.69
CA LEU A 35 6.68 12.29 -14.56
C LEU A 35 7.07 11.28 -15.63
N GLU A 36 8.18 11.56 -16.36
CA GLU A 36 8.59 10.72 -17.50
C GLU A 36 8.98 9.30 -17.11
N ASP A 37 9.76 9.13 -16.05
CA ASP A 37 10.33 7.83 -15.69
C ASP A 37 9.67 7.21 -14.46
N ALA A 38 8.45 7.59 -14.17
CA ALA A 38 7.74 7.03 -13.01
C ALA A 38 7.31 5.59 -13.26
N ASP A 39 7.62 4.71 -12.31
CA ASP A 39 7.10 3.34 -12.32
C ASP A 39 5.70 3.35 -11.72
N GLU A 40 4.69 3.49 -12.58
CA GLU A 40 3.30 3.62 -12.17
C GLU A 40 2.81 2.38 -11.42
N ASP A 41 3.24 1.20 -11.82
CA ASP A 41 2.85 -0.04 -11.16
C ASP A 41 3.38 -0.09 -9.72
N LEU A 42 4.63 0.27 -9.52
CA LEU A 42 5.25 0.33 -8.21
C LEU A 42 4.56 1.37 -7.32
N ILE A 43 4.30 2.55 -7.85
CA ILE A 43 3.64 3.64 -7.13
C ILE A 43 2.24 3.20 -6.70
N ARG A 44 1.47 2.58 -7.59
CA ARG A 44 0.13 2.10 -7.29
C ARG A 44 0.14 1.07 -6.16
N LYS A 45 1.01 0.06 -6.27
CA LYS A 45 1.11 -0.98 -5.25
C LYS A 45 1.52 -0.41 -3.90
N GLY A 46 2.55 0.43 -3.89
CA GLY A 46 3.03 1.06 -2.66
C GLY A 46 1.97 1.95 -2.02
N ALA A 47 1.28 2.76 -2.81
CA ALA A 47 0.24 3.65 -2.31
C ALA A 47 -0.94 2.88 -1.72
N LEU A 48 -1.37 1.79 -2.37
CA LEU A 48 -2.48 0.98 -1.86
C LEU A 48 -2.10 0.22 -0.60
N LEU A 49 -0.86 -0.18 -0.47
CA LEU A 49 -0.43 -1.03 0.64
C LEU A 49 0.29 -0.28 1.77
N HIS A 50 0.53 1.03 1.63
CA HIS A 50 1.34 1.76 2.61
C HIS A 50 0.80 1.69 4.04
N ASP A 51 -0.50 1.54 4.21
CA ASP A 51 -1.15 1.45 5.52
C ASP A 51 -1.70 0.05 5.85
N ILE A 52 -1.27 -0.99 5.10
CA ILE A 52 -1.82 -2.34 5.33
C ILE A 52 -1.57 -2.84 6.75
N GLY A 53 -0.50 -2.37 7.40
CA GLY A 53 -0.21 -2.73 8.79
C GLY A 53 -1.30 -2.33 9.77
N ARG A 54 -2.19 -1.40 9.38
CA ARG A 54 -3.32 -0.98 10.22
C ARG A 54 -4.37 -2.08 10.39
N SER A 55 -4.28 -3.14 9.60
CA SER A 55 -5.11 -4.33 9.80
C SER A 55 -4.78 -5.02 11.13
N ARG A 56 -3.55 -4.86 11.62
CA ARG A 56 -3.06 -5.49 12.84
C ARG A 56 -2.90 -4.52 14.00
N THR A 57 -2.55 -3.26 13.71
CA THR A 57 -2.32 -2.26 14.74
C THR A 57 -2.54 -0.85 14.20
N HIS A 58 -3.03 0.05 15.05
CA HIS A 58 -3.16 1.48 14.76
C HIS A 58 -2.01 2.29 15.39
N GLY A 59 -1.07 1.61 16.06
CA GLY A 59 0.04 2.26 16.73
C GLY A 59 1.21 2.56 15.81
N ASN A 60 2.35 2.90 16.39
CA ASN A 60 3.55 3.30 15.66
C ASN A 60 4.22 2.16 14.90
N THR A 61 3.78 0.92 15.13
CA THR A 61 4.36 -0.26 14.49
C THR A 61 3.63 -0.68 13.21
N HIS A 62 2.63 0.10 12.75
CA HIS A 62 1.85 -0.30 11.57
C HIS A 62 2.71 -0.45 10.31
N ALA A 63 3.78 0.35 10.16
CA ALA A 63 4.67 0.24 9.01
C ALA A 63 5.43 -1.08 9.03
N ILE A 64 5.91 -1.51 10.21
CA ILE A 64 6.63 -2.78 10.37
C ILE A 64 5.70 -3.95 10.06
N GLU A 65 4.49 -3.91 10.60
CA GLU A 65 3.48 -4.94 10.34
C GLU A 65 3.10 -4.98 8.86
N GLY A 66 2.98 -3.83 8.22
CA GLY A 66 2.68 -3.74 6.80
C GLY A 66 3.74 -4.36 5.92
N VAL A 67 5.02 -4.12 6.25
CA VAL A 67 6.15 -4.73 5.53
C VAL A 67 6.08 -6.25 5.66
N GLU A 68 5.82 -6.75 6.85
CA GLU A 68 5.73 -8.20 7.07
C GLU A 68 4.60 -8.85 6.29
N ILE A 69 3.42 -8.22 6.29
CA ILE A 69 2.27 -8.72 5.53
C ILE A 69 2.59 -8.77 4.02
N ALA A 70 3.12 -7.69 3.48
CA ALA A 70 3.42 -7.59 2.06
C ALA A 70 4.55 -8.56 1.66
N LYS A 71 5.55 -8.72 2.51
CA LYS A 71 6.65 -9.66 2.27
C LYS A 71 6.13 -11.10 2.20
N ASN A 72 5.25 -11.47 3.11
CA ASN A 72 4.67 -12.81 3.14
C ASN A 72 3.78 -13.07 1.92
N ASP A 73 3.23 -12.04 1.31
CA ASP A 73 2.39 -12.13 0.11
C ASP A 73 3.21 -12.01 -1.19
N GLY A 74 4.53 -11.93 -1.10
CA GLY A 74 5.42 -11.97 -2.25
C GLY A 74 5.69 -10.64 -2.95
N TYR A 75 5.43 -9.52 -2.31
CA TYR A 75 5.72 -8.21 -2.90
C TYR A 75 7.23 -7.92 -2.90
N SER A 76 7.66 -7.13 -3.89
CA SER A 76 9.08 -6.81 -4.07
C SER A 76 9.62 -5.89 -2.99
N GLU A 77 10.94 -5.88 -2.87
CA GLU A 77 11.67 -4.99 -1.93
C GLU A 77 11.32 -3.52 -2.16
N ASP A 78 11.11 -3.11 -3.42
CA ASP A 78 10.75 -1.73 -3.74
C ASP A 78 9.40 -1.34 -3.14
N VAL A 79 8.43 -2.26 -3.18
CA VAL A 79 7.11 -2.03 -2.54
C VAL A 79 7.27 -1.98 -1.03
N LEU A 80 8.06 -2.87 -0.45
CA LEU A 80 8.31 -2.91 1.00
C LEU A 80 8.94 -1.60 1.48
N ASN A 81 9.86 -1.03 0.70
CA ASN A 81 10.49 0.25 1.05
C ASN A 81 9.48 1.40 1.09
N ILE A 82 8.49 1.40 0.20
CA ILE A 82 7.44 2.41 0.20
C ILE A 82 6.57 2.27 1.45
N ILE A 83 6.20 1.05 1.81
CA ILE A 83 5.37 0.79 3.00
C ILE A 83 6.11 1.24 4.27
N GLU A 84 7.40 0.97 4.33
CA GLU A 84 8.23 1.28 5.50
C GLU A 84 8.46 2.78 5.68
N SER A 85 8.56 3.53 4.59
CA SER A 85 8.82 4.97 4.67
C SER A 85 7.59 5.81 5.16
#